data_d0afc1a5586f1c62735d616e5b8ba481
#
_entry.id   d0afc1a5586f1c62735d616e5b8ba481
#
_cell.length_a   1.000
_cell.length_b   1.000
_cell.length_c   1.000
_cell.angle_alpha   90.00
_cell.angle_beta   90.00
_cell.angle_gamma   90.00
#
_symmetry.space_group_name_H-M   'P 1'
#
loop_
_entity.id
_entity.type
_entity.pdbx_description
1 polymer ?
#
loop_
_entity_poly.entity_id
_entity_poly.type
_entity_poly.pdbx_seq_one_letter_code
_entity_poly.pdbx_strand_id
1 'polypeptide(L)'
;MAAEGCDTLSVSLTQTVHLRFASEVKYVNLGNRSMVAKIIDGSKDIVAIKAKEAFDYCTSVSCLESNGQMHTFVVRYEEYPSSLLVDTRVKEVVVSDIGEIAGYGKELYHLGCSGYDITVQCDNIFIKDDMIYVTLSLKNGSQVSYECAEPRFSIESRKKSKRSLIYEKGVTPRSTHGLGTVGAGDEGRFVFGFDKITLVKGQVFRIFLYESGGARNFVLTLGIDDINRARRL
;
A
#
# COMPACT_ATOMS: atom_id res chain seq x y z
N MET A 1 5.93 10.63 19.75
CA MET A 1 4.68 10.30 19.06
C MET A 1 4.95 10.58 17.59
N ALA A 2 5.20 9.54 16.79
CA ALA A 2 5.30 9.66 15.35
C ALA A 2 3.87 9.79 14.81
N ALA A 3 3.60 10.83 14.02
CA ALA A 3 2.32 11.03 13.36
C ALA A 3 2.16 9.93 12.30
N GLU A 4 1.15 9.09 12.46
CA GLU A 4 0.75 8.09 11.47
C GLU A 4 0.44 8.78 10.14
N GLY A 5 1.13 8.33 9.07
CA GLY A 5 0.65 8.44 7.69
C GLY A 5 0.45 9.83 7.08
N CYS A 6 1.25 10.85 7.41
CA CYS A 6 1.20 12.11 6.66
C CYS A 6 1.87 11.95 5.30
N ASP A 7 1.08 11.94 4.22
CA ASP A 7 1.61 11.92 2.86
C ASP A 7 2.47 13.15 2.60
N THR A 8 3.66 12.94 2.08
CA THR A 8 4.54 14.02 1.66
C THR A 8 4.20 14.44 0.24
N LEU A 9 3.93 15.72 0.07
CA LEU A 9 3.65 16.39 -1.20
C LEU A 9 4.83 17.28 -1.59
N SER A 10 5.37 17.08 -2.78
CA SER A 10 6.43 17.96 -3.32
C SER A 10 5.81 19.02 -4.22
N VAL A 11 6.21 20.29 -4.04
CA VAL A 11 5.76 21.42 -4.88
C VAL A 11 6.95 22.15 -5.47
N SER A 12 6.78 22.77 -6.65
CA SER A 12 7.84 23.50 -7.33
C SER A 12 7.38 24.87 -7.84
N LEU A 13 8.35 25.69 -8.28
CA LEU A 13 8.11 26.98 -8.93
C LEU A 13 7.60 26.85 -10.36
N THR A 14 7.96 25.78 -11.05
CA THR A 14 7.73 25.61 -12.48
C THR A 14 6.55 24.70 -12.79
N GLN A 15 6.23 23.77 -11.90
CA GLN A 15 5.20 22.76 -12.12
C GLN A 15 4.07 22.90 -11.10
N THR A 16 2.83 22.68 -11.54
CA THR A 16 1.65 22.67 -10.68
C THR A 16 1.29 21.23 -10.33
N VAL A 17 1.13 20.97 -9.06
CA VAL A 17 0.66 19.69 -8.56
C VAL A 17 -0.84 19.75 -8.34
N HIS A 18 -1.55 18.71 -8.74
CA HIS A 18 -2.99 18.58 -8.58
C HIS A 18 -3.32 17.53 -7.53
N LEU A 19 -4.16 17.90 -6.57
CA LEU A 19 -4.76 16.98 -5.61
C LEU A 19 -6.20 16.72 -6.04
N ARG A 20 -6.58 15.47 -6.21
CA ARG A 20 -7.94 15.08 -6.58
C ARG A 20 -8.60 14.37 -5.40
N PHE A 21 -9.83 14.77 -5.06
CA PHE A 21 -10.58 14.31 -3.90
C PHE A 21 -11.84 13.53 -4.29
N ALA A 22 -12.42 12.80 -3.36
CA ALA A 22 -13.63 12.01 -3.59
C ALA A 22 -14.89 12.89 -3.72
N SER A 23 -14.91 14.04 -3.08
CA SER A 23 -16.00 15.00 -3.13
C SER A 23 -15.49 16.44 -3.32
N GLU A 24 -16.40 17.40 -3.49
CA GLU A 24 -16.05 18.81 -3.64
C GLU A 24 -15.24 19.33 -2.45
N VAL A 25 -14.13 20.01 -2.71
CA VAL A 25 -13.32 20.70 -1.69
C VAL A 25 -13.96 22.03 -1.35
N LYS A 26 -14.26 22.25 -0.08
CA LYS A 26 -14.85 23.49 0.44
C LYS A 26 -13.86 24.44 1.06
N TYR A 27 -12.73 23.93 1.51
CA TYR A 27 -11.74 24.71 2.22
C TYR A 27 -10.33 24.17 1.95
N VAL A 28 -9.39 25.09 1.76
CA VAL A 28 -7.97 24.79 1.61
C VAL A 28 -7.19 25.75 2.52
N ASN A 29 -6.35 25.18 3.37
CA ASN A 29 -5.44 25.94 4.24
C ASN A 29 -3.99 25.62 3.89
N LEU A 30 -3.20 26.67 3.68
CA LEU A 30 -1.77 26.59 3.42
C LEU A 30 -1.00 26.96 4.68
N GLY A 31 -0.11 26.08 5.13
CA GLY A 31 0.69 26.26 6.34
C GLY A 31 1.75 27.38 6.22
N ASN A 32 2.03 27.88 5.02
CA ASN A 32 2.92 29.02 4.80
C ASN A 32 2.43 29.91 3.64
N ARG A 33 3.10 31.08 3.46
CA ARG A 33 2.80 32.05 2.39
C ARG A 33 3.60 31.81 1.10
N SER A 34 4.55 30.90 1.13
CA SER A 34 5.43 30.55 0.00
C SER A 34 4.77 29.65 -1.02
N MET A 35 3.49 29.33 -0.83
CA MET A 35 2.67 28.53 -1.74
C MET A 35 1.40 29.27 -2.16
N VAL A 36 0.78 28.77 -3.22
CA VAL A 36 -0.56 29.15 -3.68
C VAL A 36 -1.33 27.89 -4.00
N ALA A 37 -2.61 27.89 -3.64
CA ALA A 37 -3.54 26.84 -4.02
C ALA A 37 -4.82 27.46 -4.62
N LYS A 38 -5.43 26.76 -5.56
CA LYS A 38 -6.72 27.13 -6.16
C LYS A 38 -7.57 25.88 -6.35
N ILE A 39 -8.83 25.93 -5.92
CA ILE A 39 -9.84 24.94 -6.32
C ILE A 39 -10.17 25.23 -7.79
N ILE A 40 -10.18 24.21 -8.64
CA ILE A 40 -10.38 24.37 -10.07
C ILE A 40 -11.85 24.66 -10.37
N ASP A 41 -12.09 25.77 -11.09
CA ASP A 41 -13.43 26.12 -11.53
C ASP A 41 -13.98 25.04 -12.48
N GLY A 42 -15.16 24.49 -12.18
CA GLY A 42 -15.79 23.40 -12.94
C GLY A 42 -15.39 21.97 -12.52
N SER A 43 -14.38 21.83 -11.68
CA SER A 43 -13.94 20.54 -11.08
C SER A 43 -13.57 20.76 -9.62
N LYS A 44 -14.57 21.06 -8.80
CA LYS A 44 -14.37 21.42 -7.38
C LYS A 44 -13.78 20.31 -6.52
N ASP A 45 -13.64 19.12 -7.05
CA ASP A 45 -12.95 17.98 -6.48
C ASP A 45 -11.42 18.04 -6.71
N ILE A 46 -10.91 19.06 -7.43
CA ILE A 46 -9.49 19.21 -7.74
C ILE A 46 -8.94 20.52 -7.16
N VAL A 47 -7.80 20.40 -6.47
CA VAL A 47 -7.02 21.53 -5.96
C VAL A 47 -5.67 21.57 -6.68
N ALA A 48 -5.36 22.68 -7.31
CA ALA A 48 -4.07 22.96 -7.92
C ALA A 48 -3.17 23.68 -6.91
N ILE A 49 -1.95 23.20 -6.70
CA ILE A 49 -0.98 23.75 -5.73
C ILE A 49 0.35 24.01 -6.43
N LYS A 50 0.98 25.13 -6.10
CA LYS A 50 2.28 25.54 -6.64
C LYS A 50 3.06 26.35 -5.62
N ALA A 51 4.40 26.23 -5.61
CA ALA A 51 5.25 27.13 -4.86
C ALA A 51 5.34 28.49 -5.56
N LYS A 52 5.40 29.58 -4.78
CA LYS A 52 5.69 30.94 -5.24
C LYS A 52 7.17 31.31 -5.09
N GLU A 53 7.82 30.69 -4.12
CA GLU A 53 9.25 30.81 -3.85
C GLU A 53 9.77 29.48 -3.33
N ALA A 54 11.08 29.24 -3.43
CA ALA A 54 11.72 28.06 -2.86
C ALA A 54 11.78 28.17 -1.33
N PHE A 55 11.63 27.05 -0.63
CA PHE A 55 11.76 26.96 0.82
C PHE A 55 12.43 25.63 1.22
N ASP A 56 13.14 25.64 2.34
CA ASP A 56 13.97 24.52 2.83
C ASP A 56 13.41 23.80 4.06
N TYR A 57 12.18 24.14 4.46
CA TYR A 57 11.48 23.55 5.60
C TYR A 57 10.21 22.81 5.15
N CYS A 58 9.75 21.87 5.99
CA CYS A 58 8.45 21.23 5.77
C CYS A 58 7.33 22.12 6.28
N THR A 59 6.24 22.18 5.54
CA THR A 59 4.99 22.85 5.89
C THR A 59 3.81 21.93 5.67
N SER A 60 2.57 22.42 5.73
CA SER A 60 1.39 21.61 5.52
C SER A 60 0.39 22.25 4.57
N VAL A 61 -0.42 21.39 3.94
CA VAL A 61 -1.64 21.78 3.24
C VAL A 61 -2.77 20.93 3.80
N SER A 62 -3.86 21.58 4.22
CA SER A 62 -5.07 20.90 4.68
C SER A 62 -6.24 21.23 3.77
N CYS A 63 -6.96 20.22 3.32
CA CYS A 63 -8.14 20.33 2.47
C CYS A 63 -9.35 19.69 3.16
N LEU A 64 -10.49 20.39 3.19
CA LEU A 64 -11.76 19.90 3.74
C LEU A 64 -12.72 19.63 2.59
N GLU A 65 -13.19 18.40 2.50
CA GLU A 65 -14.21 17.99 1.54
C GLU A 65 -15.64 18.29 2.01
N SER A 66 -16.59 18.29 1.07
CA SER A 66 -18.00 18.52 1.34
C SER A 66 -18.65 17.44 2.22
N ASN A 67 -18.11 16.22 2.23
CA ASN A 67 -18.52 15.12 3.10
C ASN A 67 -18.02 15.26 4.56
N GLY A 68 -17.23 16.31 4.86
CA GLY A 68 -16.66 16.58 6.19
C GLY A 68 -15.27 15.97 6.40
N GLN A 69 -14.71 15.29 5.42
CA GLN A 69 -13.40 14.68 5.52
C GLN A 69 -12.28 15.70 5.38
N MET A 70 -11.30 15.61 6.27
CA MET A 70 -10.12 16.48 6.30
C MET A 70 -8.88 15.70 5.87
N HIS A 71 -8.20 16.18 4.84
CA HIS A 71 -6.90 15.65 4.39
C HIS A 71 -5.81 16.64 4.75
N THR A 72 -4.71 16.15 5.31
CA THR A 72 -3.53 16.97 5.64
C THR A 72 -2.29 16.33 5.05
N PHE A 73 -1.54 17.10 4.28
CA PHE A 73 -0.29 16.70 3.64
C PHE A 73 0.88 17.47 4.25
N VAL A 74 1.99 16.79 4.45
CA VAL A 74 3.28 17.47 4.68
C VAL A 74 3.81 17.92 3.33
N VAL A 75 4.19 19.18 3.20
CA VAL A 75 4.66 19.77 1.93
C VAL A 75 6.10 20.16 2.04
N ARG A 76 6.89 19.82 1.02
CA ARG A 76 8.26 20.27 0.83
C ARG A 76 8.46 20.82 -0.57
N TYR A 77 9.45 21.68 -0.72
CA TYR A 77 9.85 22.18 -2.02
C TYR A 77 10.78 21.18 -2.70
N GLU A 78 10.50 20.86 -3.96
CA GLU A 78 11.38 20.13 -4.88
C GLU A 78 11.33 20.79 -6.24
N GLU A 79 12.49 21.00 -6.87
CA GLU A 79 12.56 21.62 -8.19
C GLU A 79 11.84 20.80 -9.26
N TYR A 80 11.93 19.45 -9.13
CA TYR A 80 11.29 18.48 -10.03
C TYR A 80 10.48 17.47 -9.20
N PRO A 81 9.21 17.76 -8.90
CA PRO A 81 8.32 16.83 -8.19
C PRO A 81 8.18 15.50 -8.93
N SER A 82 8.26 14.41 -8.20
CA SER A 82 8.14 13.04 -8.76
C SER A 82 6.72 12.71 -9.25
N SER A 83 5.70 13.42 -8.75
CA SER A 83 4.30 13.26 -9.15
C SER A 83 3.62 14.63 -9.26
N LEU A 84 2.87 14.84 -10.34
CA LEU A 84 2.08 16.05 -10.59
C LEU A 84 0.58 15.84 -10.35
N LEU A 85 0.16 14.63 -10.07
CA LEU A 85 -1.21 14.29 -9.69
C LEU A 85 -1.20 13.34 -8.49
N VAL A 86 -1.85 13.75 -7.42
CA VAL A 86 -2.11 12.93 -6.23
C VAL A 86 -3.62 12.71 -6.15
N ASP A 87 -4.05 11.47 -6.37
CA ASP A 87 -5.46 11.10 -6.31
C ASP A 87 -5.77 10.49 -4.93
N THR A 88 -6.42 11.28 -4.06
CA THR A 88 -6.75 10.86 -2.70
C THR A 88 -7.87 9.83 -2.67
N ARG A 89 -8.74 9.80 -3.70
CA ARG A 89 -9.87 8.86 -3.80
C ARG A 89 -9.40 7.40 -3.82
N VAL A 90 -8.22 7.16 -4.44
CA VAL A 90 -7.64 5.82 -4.54
C VAL A 90 -7.24 5.30 -3.15
N LYS A 91 -6.79 6.19 -2.25
CA LYS A 91 -6.39 5.79 -0.89
C LYS A 91 -7.58 5.43 0.01
N GLU A 92 -8.67 6.20 -0.06
CA GLU A 92 -9.82 6.01 0.83
C GLU A 92 -10.60 4.73 0.54
N VAL A 93 -10.87 4.49 -0.74
CA VAL A 93 -11.55 3.26 -1.18
C VAL A 93 -10.71 2.03 -0.77
N VAL A 94 -9.40 2.12 -0.93
CA VAL A 94 -8.50 1.01 -0.60
C VAL A 94 -8.36 0.80 0.91
N VAL A 95 -8.36 1.86 1.72
CA VAL A 95 -8.26 1.74 3.19
C VAL A 95 -9.56 1.18 3.79
N SER A 96 -10.74 1.62 3.33
CA SER A 96 -12.01 1.07 3.79
C SER A 96 -12.14 -0.41 3.44
N ASP A 97 -11.80 -0.77 2.21
CA ASP A 97 -11.89 -2.15 1.72
C ASP A 97 -10.92 -3.09 2.45
N ILE A 98 -9.68 -2.65 2.70
CA ILE A 98 -8.69 -3.49 3.36
C ILE A 98 -9.06 -3.79 4.81
N GLY A 99 -9.68 -2.84 5.52
CA GLY A 99 -10.20 -3.04 6.87
C GLY A 99 -11.37 -4.04 6.90
N GLU A 100 -12.30 -3.94 5.95
CA GLU A 100 -13.39 -4.90 5.77
C GLU A 100 -12.83 -6.30 5.44
N ILE A 101 -11.89 -6.38 4.50
CA ILE A 101 -11.27 -7.64 4.06
C ILE A 101 -10.50 -8.31 5.22
N ALA A 102 -9.90 -7.56 6.11
CA ALA A 102 -9.25 -8.10 7.30
C ALA A 102 -10.22 -8.84 8.23
N GLY A 103 -11.51 -8.52 8.20
CA GLY A 103 -12.56 -9.16 8.99
C GLY A 103 -13.07 -10.50 8.44
N TYR A 104 -12.78 -10.85 7.18
CA TYR A 104 -13.27 -12.12 6.61
C TYR A 104 -12.57 -13.33 7.25
N GLY A 105 -13.36 -14.38 7.48
CA GLY A 105 -12.85 -15.67 7.95
C GLY A 105 -11.91 -16.33 6.92
N LYS A 106 -11.11 -17.27 7.39
CA LYS A 106 -10.17 -18.05 6.56
C LYS A 106 -10.92 -19.04 5.67
N GLU A 107 -10.60 -19.05 4.37
CA GLU A 107 -11.18 -19.95 3.37
C GLU A 107 -10.13 -20.85 2.71
N LEU A 108 -8.85 -20.42 2.64
CA LEU A 108 -7.77 -21.21 2.05
C LEU A 108 -6.93 -21.90 3.12
N TYR A 109 -6.55 -23.16 2.85
CA TYR A 109 -5.80 -24.00 3.81
C TYR A 109 -4.56 -24.64 3.21
N HIS A 110 -4.33 -24.51 1.92
CA HIS A 110 -3.25 -25.19 1.20
C HIS A 110 -2.02 -24.33 0.90
N LEU A 111 -2.11 -23.01 1.17
CA LEU A 111 -1.05 -22.05 0.89
C LEU A 111 -0.41 -21.58 2.19
N GLY A 112 0.77 -22.10 2.50
CA GLY A 112 1.46 -21.69 3.72
C GLY A 112 2.87 -22.24 3.78
N CYS A 113 3.61 -21.79 4.79
CA CYS A 113 4.93 -22.29 5.16
C CYS A 113 5.11 -22.20 6.67
N SER A 114 5.99 -23.04 7.21
CA SER A 114 6.31 -23.07 8.65
C SER A 114 7.81 -23.20 8.87
N GLY A 115 8.29 -22.61 9.96
CA GLY A 115 9.67 -22.69 10.41
C GLY A 115 9.84 -21.89 11.71
N TYR A 116 10.83 -22.23 12.52
CA TYR A 116 11.14 -21.50 13.76
C TYR A 116 9.95 -21.38 14.73
N ASP A 117 9.08 -22.41 14.80
CA ASP A 117 7.81 -22.42 15.53
C ASP A 117 6.82 -21.31 15.07
N ILE A 118 7.02 -20.77 13.89
CA ILE A 118 6.11 -19.80 13.26
C ILE A 118 5.44 -20.47 12.05
N THR A 119 4.14 -20.23 11.90
CA THR A 119 3.38 -20.67 10.73
C THR A 119 2.80 -19.43 10.04
N VAL A 120 3.07 -19.31 8.74
CA VAL A 120 2.50 -18.27 7.87
C VAL A 120 1.59 -18.93 6.86
N GLN A 121 0.35 -18.45 6.73
CA GLN A 121 -0.64 -18.99 5.80
C GLN A 121 -1.29 -17.87 4.99
N CYS A 122 -1.61 -18.16 3.74
CA CYS A 122 -2.52 -17.34 2.96
C CYS A 122 -3.96 -17.77 3.28
N ASP A 123 -4.72 -16.90 3.92
CA ASP A 123 -6.08 -17.21 4.37
C ASP A 123 -7.10 -17.00 3.26
N ASN A 124 -6.93 -15.95 2.45
CA ASN A 124 -7.84 -15.61 1.37
C ASN A 124 -7.14 -14.85 0.25
N ILE A 125 -7.69 -14.95 -0.95
CA ILE A 125 -7.39 -14.12 -2.10
C ILE A 125 -8.72 -13.59 -2.62
N PHE A 126 -8.91 -12.26 -2.60
CA PHE A 126 -10.12 -11.59 -3.05
C PHE A 126 -9.87 -10.71 -4.26
N ILE A 127 -10.90 -10.52 -5.08
CA ILE A 127 -10.92 -9.53 -6.16
C ILE A 127 -12.10 -8.59 -5.92
N LYS A 128 -11.81 -7.30 -5.87
CA LYS A 128 -12.79 -6.22 -5.80
C LYS A 128 -12.30 -5.04 -6.63
N ASP A 129 -13.14 -4.49 -7.50
CA ASP A 129 -12.86 -3.29 -8.31
C ASP A 129 -11.50 -3.29 -9.02
N ASP A 130 -11.16 -4.41 -9.72
CA ASP A 130 -9.87 -4.63 -10.39
C ASP A 130 -8.64 -4.69 -9.47
N MET A 131 -8.84 -4.71 -8.16
CA MET A 131 -7.81 -4.93 -7.15
C MET A 131 -7.78 -6.40 -6.71
N ILE A 132 -6.59 -6.88 -6.37
CA ILE A 132 -6.39 -8.19 -5.74
C ILE A 132 -5.93 -7.96 -4.30
N TYR A 133 -6.64 -8.59 -3.37
CA TYR A 133 -6.30 -8.57 -1.94
C TYR A 133 -5.84 -9.94 -1.48
N VAL A 134 -4.70 -9.99 -0.84
CA VAL A 134 -4.14 -11.22 -0.26
C VAL A 134 -4.12 -11.06 1.26
N THR A 135 -4.78 -11.97 1.95
CA THR A 135 -4.82 -12.00 3.42
C THR A 135 -3.91 -13.12 3.92
N LEU A 136 -3.00 -12.76 4.82
CA LEU A 136 -2.09 -13.69 5.47
C LEU A 136 -2.37 -13.73 6.98
N SER A 137 -2.25 -14.91 7.58
CA SER A 137 -2.11 -15.06 9.03
C SER A 137 -0.68 -15.53 9.36
N LEU A 138 -0.12 -14.99 10.46
CA LEU A 138 1.13 -15.42 11.05
C LEU A 138 0.87 -15.82 12.49
N LYS A 139 1.03 -17.11 12.78
CA LYS A 139 0.95 -17.65 14.14
C LYS A 139 2.35 -17.86 14.68
N ASN A 140 2.71 -17.13 15.72
CA ASN A 140 4.00 -17.20 16.38
C ASN A 140 3.93 -18.12 17.59
N GLY A 141 4.28 -19.39 17.43
CA GLY A 141 4.38 -20.37 18.53
C GLY A 141 5.71 -20.31 19.29
N SER A 142 6.65 -19.44 18.87
CA SER A 142 7.95 -19.30 19.52
C SER A 142 7.87 -18.44 20.79
N GLN A 143 8.94 -18.46 21.58
CA GLN A 143 9.06 -17.66 22.81
C GLN A 143 9.53 -16.21 22.56
N VAL A 144 9.79 -15.84 21.30
CA VAL A 144 10.31 -14.53 20.91
C VAL A 144 9.34 -13.88 19.95
N SER A 145 9.03 -12.59 20.15
CA SER A 145 8.19 -11.82 19.23
C SER A 145 8.78 -11.81 17.80
N TYR A 146 7.91 -11.75 16.82
CA TYR A 146 8.26 -11.60 15.41
C TYR A 146 7.87 -10.20 14.96
N GLU A 147 8.84 -9.36 14.65
CA GLU A 147 8.63 -8.05 14.06
C GLU A 147 8.74 -8.15 12.55
N CYS A 148 7.60 -7.96 11.85
CA CYS A 148 7.56 -8.03 10.41
C CYS A 148 8.17 -6.74 9.81
N ALA A 149 9.31 -6.87 9.14
CA ALA A 149 9.85 -5.80 8.30
C ALA A 149 8.99 -5.60 7.05
N GLU A 150 9.31 -4.58 6.25
CA GLU A 150 8.59 -4.32 4.99
C GLU A 150 8.64 -5.54 4.06
N PRO A 151 7.49 -6.14 3.72
CA PRO A 151 7.43 -7.32 2.88
C PRO A 151 7.81 -6.99 1.44
N ARG A 152 8.38 -7.98 0.74
CA ARG A 152 8.67 -7.88 -0.69
C ARG A 152 7.76 -8.80 -1.48
N PHE A 153 7.35 -8.33 -2.66
CA PHE A 153 6.49 -9.08 -3.57
C PHE A 153 7.10 -9.09 -4.97
N SER A 154 7.03 -10.24 -5.64
CA SER A 154 7.50 -10.38 -7.01
C SER A 154 6.70 -11.36 -7.84
N ILE A 155 6.65 -11.14 -9.16
CA ILE A 155 6.23 -12.11 -10.14
C ILE A 155 7.49 -12.74 -10.73
N GLU A 156 7.63 -14.04 -10.62
CA GLU A 156 8.81 -14.76 -11.08
C GLU A 156 8.45 -15.88 -12.05
N SER A 157 9.35 -16.15 -13.01
CA SER A 157 9.24 -17.32 -13.88
C SER A 157 9.84 -18.55 -13.22
N ARG A 158 9.08 -19.67 -13.18
CA ARG A 158 9.63 -20.97 -12.77
C ARG A 158 10.71 -21.41 -13.76
N LYS A 159 11.90 -21.73 -13.26
CA LYS A 159 12.98 -22.31 -14.08
C LYS A 159 12.53 -23.61 -14.70
N LYS A 160 12.54 -23.70 -16.04
CA LYS A 160 12.35 -24.95 -16.78
C LYS A 160 13.67 -25.62 -17.16
N SER A 161 14.78 -24.88 -17.14
CA SER A 161 16.13 -25.40 -17.45
C SER A 161 17.24 -24.53 -16.87
N LYS A 162 18.48 -25.05 -16.82
CA LYS A 162 19.68 -24.29 -16.37
C LYS A 162 19.99 -23.04 -17.22
N ARG A 163 19.43 -22.92 -18.43
CA ARG A 163 19.66 -21.81 -19.37
C ARG A 163 18.46 -20.84 -19.51
N SER A 164 17.40 -21.00 -18.72
CA SER A 164 16.24 -20.09 -18.80
C SER A 164 16.56 -18.77 -18.12
N LEU A 165 16.27 -17.65 -18.80
CA LEU A 165 16.25 -16.31 -18.20
C LEU A 165 15.27 -16.33 -17.03
N ILE A 166 15.71 -15.87 -15.87
CA ILE A 166 14.84 -15.67 -14.71
C ILE A 166 14.21 -14.31 -14.92
N TYR A 167 12.91 -14.29 -15.18
CA TYR A 167 12.14 -13.07 -15.16
C TYR A 167 11.71 -12.83 -13.70
N GLU A 168 12.07 -11.67 -13.17
CA GLU A 168 11.60 -11.19 -11.88
C GLU A 168 11.08 -9.77 -12.05
N LYS A 169 9.84 -9.54 -11.67
CA LYS A 169 9.21 -8.23 -11.65
C LYS A 169 8.74 -7.93 -10.23
N GLY A 170 9.31 -6.93 -9.58
CA GLY A 170 8.81 -6.42 -8.31
C GLY A 170 7.38 -5.91 -8.43
N VAL A 171 6.58 -6.13 -7.40
CA VAL A 171 5.21 -5.66 -7.27
C VAL A 171 5.09 -4.91 -5.96
N THR A 172 4.55 -3.70 -5.99
CA THR A 172 4.33 -2.88 -4.79
C THR A 172 2.86 -2.90 -4.43
N PRO A 173 2.47 -3.20 -3.18
CA PRO A 173 1.08 -3.10 -2.75
C PRO A 173 0.64 -1.63 -2.74
N ARG A 174 -0.60 -1.36 -3.13
CA ARG A 174 -1.23 -0.04 -2.97
C ARG A 174 -1.67 0.22 -1.55
N SER A 175 -1.98 -0.84 -0.82
CA SER A 175 -2.43 -0.76 0.57
C SER A 175 -1.94 -1.95 1.38
N THR A 176 -1.68 -1.69 2.66
CA THR A 176 -1.27 -2.69 3.64
C THR A 176 -2.04 -2.49 4.93
N HIS A 177 -2.35 -3.60 5.62
CA HIS A 177 -3.00 -3.58 6.92
C HIS A 177 -2.40 -4.66 7.83
N GLY A 178 -2.28 -4.37 9.12
CA GLY A 178 -1.88 -5.31 10.15
C GLY A 178 -0.37 -5.54 10.27
N LEU A 179 0.47 -4.86 9.48
CA LEU A 179 1.93 -4.98 9.63
C LEU A 179 2.39 -4.49 11.01
N GLY A 180 3.27 -5.27 11.65
CA GLY A 180 3.79 -4.93 12.96
C GLY A 180 4.40 -6.13 13.66
N THR A 181 4.43 -6.07 14.99
CA THR A 181 4.99 -7.10 15.87
C THR A 181 3.92 -8.10 16.26
N VAL A 182 4.22 -9.40 16.09
CA VAL A 182 3.40 -10.52 16.58
C VAL A 182 4.10 -11.11 17.79
N GLY A 183 3.47 -11.00 18.97
CA GLY A 183 4.02 -11.48 20.24
C GLY A 183 4.26 -13.00 20.27
N ALA A 184 5.01 -13.44 21.27
CA ALA A 184 5.20 -14.87 21.55
C ALA A 184 3.85 -15.51 21.90
N GLY A 185 3.48 -16.57 21.20
CA GLY A 185 2.19 -17.27 21.38
C GLY A 185 1.00 -16.61 20.70
N ASP A 186 1.17 -15.44 20.08
CA ASP A 186 0.10 -14.66 19.44
C ASP A 186 -0.06 -14.99 17.94
N GLU A 187 -1.14 -14.47 17.38
CA GLU A 187 -1.43 -14.51 15.94
C GLU A 187 -1.64 -13.10 15.38
N GLY A 188 -0.94 -12.79 14.29
CA GLY A 188 -1.10 -11.55 13.53
C GLY A 188 -1.78 -11.80 12.17
N ARG A 189 -2.50 -10.81 11.69
CA ARG A 189 -3.14 -10.85 10.38
C ARG A 189 -2.71 -9.69 9.52
N PHE A 190 -2.28 -9.98 8.30
CA PHE A 190 -1.79 -9.01 7.32
C PHE A 190 -2.69 -9.02 6.09
N VAL A 191 -3.00 -7.86 5.55
CA VAL A 191 -3.72 -7.75 4.29
C VAL A 191 -2.94 -6.84 3.35
N PHE A 192 -2.80 -7.27 2.10
CA PHE A 192 -2.10 -6.56 1.04
C PHE A 192 -3.02 -6.40 -0.15
N GLY A 193 -3.26 -5.14 -0.56
CA GLY A 193 -4.02 -4.82 -1.76
C GLY A 193 -3.09 -4.44 -2.91
N PHE A 194 -3.29 -5.05 -4.06
CA PHE A 194 -2.49 -4.83 -5.27
C PHE A 194 -3.37 -4.42 -6.44
N ASP A 195 -2.79 -3.70 -7.39
CA ASP A 195 -3.37 -3.63 -8.73
C ASP A 195 -3.51 -5.03 -9.33
N LYS A 196 -4.36 -5.16 -10.34
CA LYS A 196 -4.58 -6.42 -11.03
C LYS A 196 -3.28 -7.17 -11.34
N ILE A 197 -3.09 -8.31 -10.69
CA ILE A 197 -1.99 -9.24 -10.94
C ILE A 197 -2.46 -10.28 -11.97
N THR A 198 -1.72 -10.39 -13.06
CA THR A 198 -1.98 -11.43 -14.09
C THR A 198 -0.74 -12.30 -14.20
N LEU A 199 -0.91 -13.61 -14.05
CA LEU A 199 0.15 -14.60 -14.22
C LEU A 199 -0.05 -15.36 -15.53
N VAL A 200 1.04 -15.58 -16.27
CA VAL A 200 1.05 -16.49 -17.41
C VAL A 200 1.61 -17.86 -17.00
N LYS A 201 1.36 -18.88 -17.83
CA LYS A 201 1.82 -20.25 -17.56
C LYS A 201 3.33 -20.28 -17.27
N GLY A 202 3.68 -20.82 -16.12
CA GLY A 202 5.06 -20.90 -15.65
C GLY A 202 5.53 -19.71 -14.80
N GLN A 203 4.67 -18.74 -14.54
CA GLN A 203 4.91 -17.67 -13.55
C GLN A 203 4.26 -18.01 -12.21
N VAL A 204 4.82 -17.42 -11.16
CA VAL A 204 4.31 -17.47 -9.80
C VAL A 204 4.41 -16.07 -9.17
N PHE A 205 3.49 -15.79 -8.26
CA PHE A 205 3.57 -14.62 -7.38
C PHE A 205 4.20 -15.04 -6.05
N ARG A 206 5.25 -14.35 -5.63
CA ARG A 206 5.94 -14.62 -4.37
C ARG A 206 5.77 -13.50 -3.39
N ILE A 207 5.58 -13.88 -2.15
CA ILE A 207 5.48 -13.01 -0.98
C ILE A 207 6.62 -13.36 -0.05
N PHE A 208 7.49 -12.39 0.22
CA PHE A 208 8.62 -12.52 1.13
C PHE A 208 8.32 -11.72 2.39
N LEU A 209 8.26 -12.41 3.52
CA LEU A 209 8.17 -11.79 4.83
C LEU A 209 9.54 -11.88 5.51
N TYR A 210 10.04 -10.74 5.94
CA TYR A 210 11.32 -10.63 6.61
C TYR A 210 11.14 -10.25 8.07
N GLU A 211 12.00 -10.78 8.94
CA GLU A 211 12.07 -10.35 10.32
C GLU A 211 12.97 -9.12 10.46
N SER A 212 12.49 -8.08 11.11
CA SER A 212 13.28 -6.88 11.42
C SER A 212 14.40 -7.22 12.40
N GLY A 213 15.65 -7.00 11.98
CA GLY A 213 16.82 -7.31 12.81
C GLY A 213 17.07 -8.79 13.08
N GLY A 214 16.29 -9.70 12.46
CA GLY A 214 16.37 -11.15 12.65
C GLY A 214 16.61 -11.93 11.37
N ALA A 215 16.53 -13.26 11.43
CA ALA A 215 16.79 -14.16 10.31
C ALA A 215 15.62 -15.12 10.00
N ARG A 216 14.49 -15.00 10.72
CA ARG A 216 13.31 -15.85 10.51
C ARG A 216 12.49 -15.34 9.33
N ASN A 217 12.89 -15.70 8.12
CA ASN A 217 12.28 -15.22 6.88
C ASN A 217 11.38 -16.30 6.27
N PHE A 218 10.26 -15.87 5.67
CA PHE A 218 9.26 -16.76 5.08
C PHE A 218 8.99 -16.37 3.63
N VAL A 219 8.71 -17.37 2.79
CA VAL A 219 8.36 -17.18 1.39
C VAL A 219 7.12 -18.00 1.08
N LEU A 220 6.06 -17.32 0.68
CA LEU A 220 4.87 -17.96 0.12
C LEU A 220 4.89 -17.85 -1.40
N THR A 221 4.35 -18.87 -2.06
CA THR A 221 4.29 -18.92 -3.52
C THR A 221 2.86 -19.21 -3.95
N LEU A 222 2.25 -18.27 -4.68
CA LEU A 222 0.92 -18.41 -5.26
C LEU A 222 1.06 -18.69 -6.75
N GLY A 223 0.37 -19.72 -7.20
CA GLY A 223 0.32 -20.10 -8.60
C GLY A 223 -0.78 -19.38 -9.38
N ILE A 224 -0.81 -19.61 -10.68
CA ILE A 224 -1.85 -19.07 -11.57
C ILE A 224 -3.25 -19.52 -11.15
N ASP A 225 -3.40 -20.77 -10.69
CA ASP A 225 -4.69 -21.31 -10.27
C ASP A 225 -5.20 -20.66 -8.98
N ASP A 226 -4.29 -20.28 -8.07
CA ASP A 226 -4.64 -19.59 -6.82
C ASP A 226 -5.18 -18.19 -7.11
N ILE A 227 -4.53 -17.47 -8.02
CA ILE A 227 -4.98 -16.12 -8.44
C ILE A 227 -6.30 -16.20 -9.24
N ASN A 228 -6.43 -17.17 -10.15
CA ASN A 228 -7.63 -17.31 -10.99
C ASN A 228 -8.87 -17.76 -10.20
N ARG A 229 -8.68 -18.45 -9.07
CA ARG A 229 -9.75 -18.87 -8.15
C ARG A 229 -10.06 -17.86 -7.06
N ALA A 230 -9.43 -16.68 -7.09
CA ALA A 230 -9.71 -15.63 -6.14
C ALA A 230 -11.21 -15.32 -6.10
N ARG A 231 -11.75 -15.19 -4.89
CA ARG A 231 -13.18 -14.89 -4.67
C ARG A 231 -13.47 -13.42 -5.01
N ARG A 232 -14.54 -13.19 -5.74
CA ARG A 232 -15.06 -11.82 -5.94
C ARG A 232 -15.88 -11.36 -4.74
N LEU A 233 -15.62 -10.13 -4.30
CA LEU A 233 -16.40 -9.40 -3.28
C LEU A 233 -17.33 -8.41 -3.94
#